data_b5116dc73ff17a94af8046e89769cbc9
#
_entry.id   b5116dc73ff17a94af8046e89769cbc9
#
_cell.length_a   1.000
_cell.length_b   1.000
_cell.length_c   1.000
_cell.angle_alpha   90.00
_cell.angle_beta   90.00
_cell.angle_gamma   90.00
#
_symmetry.space_group_name_H-M   'P 1'
#
loop_
_entity.id
_entity.type
_entity.pdbx_description
1 polymer ?
#
loop_
_entity_poly.entity_id
_entity_poly.type
_entity_poly.pdbx_seq_one_letter_code
_entity_poly.pdbx_strand_id
1 'polypeptide(L)'
;MYKRQGVDGRNEHRLRVIFDNGVESNQLMHSLQKRLYDDENGRRITDTNIGPLFDDQPKEGDIYSGVIYVCQSNSEIPKIKENRNNIHKIGVTKGTAKARISGAKDDPTFLFADVSLKATFELYGIEHLKLEKMIHDIFASAKLDIEIQDRFGKPYKPQEWFLVSLETIEDAVQKIKEGSIINYKFDIKSGILIKNNES
;
A
#
# COMPACT_ATOMS: atom_id res chain seq x y z
N MET A 1 22.79 -6.18 -17.96
CA MET A 1 21.79 -5.16 -18.28
C MET A 1 22.51 -3.96 -18.89
N TYR A 2 22.37 -3.70 -20.20
CA TYR A 2 23.04 -2.57 -20.86
C TYR A 2 22.12 -1.34 -20.81
N LYS A 3 22.63 -0.24 -20.25
CA LYS A 3 21.94 1.07 -20.28
C LYS A 3 22.39 1.83 -21.53
N ARG A 4 21.47 2.19 -22.42
CA ARG A 4 21.67 3.19 -23.46
C ARG A 4 20.75 4.37 -23.13
N GLN A 5 21.29 5.60 -23.17
CA GLN A 5 20.46 6.81 -23.10
C GLN A 5 19.80 7.04 -24.45
N GLY A 6 18.48 7.24 -24.48
CA GLY A 6 17.75 7.68 -25.65
C GLY A 6 18.04 9.15 -25.96
N VAL A 7 17.64 9.58 -27.15
CA VAL A 7 17.88 10.93 -27.68
C VAL A 7 17.28 12.05 -26.84
N ASP A 8 16.32 11.69 -25.92
CA ASP A 8 15.61 12.58 -25.00
C ASP A 8 16.07 12.45 -23.54
N GLY A 9 17.20 11.80 -23.28
CA GLY A 9 17.79 11.68 -21.94
C GLY A 9 17.11 10.67 -21.02
N ARG A 10 16.13 9.90 -21.50
CA ARG A 10 15.48 8.85 -20.70
C ARG A 10 16.28 7.55 -20.74
N ASN A 11 16.39 6.88 -19.60
CA ASN A 11 17.02 5.56 -19.52
C ASN A 11 16.13 4.51 -20.22
N GLU A 12 16.56 4.03 -21.38
CA GLU A 12 15.90 2.92 -22.06
C GLU A 12 16.36 1.59 -21.48
N HIS A 13 15.44 0.84 -20.88
CA HIS A 13 15.70 -0.50 -20.40
C HIS A 13 15.42 -1.52 -21.51
N ARG A 14 16.46 -2.26 -21.93
CA ARG A 14 16.33 -3.38 -22.84
C ARG A 14 16.26 -4.71 -22.07
N LEU A 15 15.32 -5.55 -22.48
CA LEU A 15 15.10 -6.88 -21.93
C LEU A 15 15.57 -7.92 -22.95
N ARG A 16 16.33 -8.89 -22.48
CA ARG A 16 16.57 -10.14 -23.20
C ARG A 16 15.40 -11.07 -22.92
N VAL A 17 14.59 -11.32 -23.93
CA VAL A 17 13.43 -12.23 -23.86
C VAL A 17 13.85 -13.54 -24.48
N ILE A 18 13.68 -14.64 -23.76
CA ILE A 18 13.94 -15.99 -24.24
C ILE A 18 12.58 -16.68 -24.29
N PHE A 19 12.20 -17.15 -25.46
CA PHE A 19 10.97 -17.90 -25.66
C PHE A 19 11.19 -19.38 -25.34
N ASP A 20 10.12 -20.10 -25.05
CA ASP A 20 10.13 -21.54 -24.75
C ASP A 20 10.69 -22.41 -25.88
N ASN A 21 10.57 -21.93 -27.13
CA ASN A 21 11.16 -22.54 -28.31
C ASN A 21 12.66 -22.21 -28.51
N GLY A 22 13.31 -21.53 -27.55
CA GLY A 22 14.73 -21.17 -27.58
C GLY A 22 15.06 -19.94 -28.42
N VAL A 23 14.09 -19.27 -29.02
CA VAL A 23 14.31 -18.01 -29.75
C VAL A 23 14.56 -16.88 -28.76
N GLU A 24 15.58 -16.07 -29.04
CA GLU A 24 15.93 -14.89 -28.24
C GLU A 24 15.54 -13.60 -28.95
N SER A 25 15.05 -12.65 -28.19
CA SER A 25 14.74 -11.30 -28.68
C SER A 25 15.27 -10.24 -27.70
N ASN A 26 15.79 -9.13 -28.24
CA ASN A 26 16.27 -8.01 -27.46
C ASN A 26 15.32 -6.82 -27.66
N GLN A 27 14.39 -6.64 -26.76
CA GLN A 27 13.29 -5.67 -26.88
C GLN A 27 13.38 -4.56 -25.83
N LEU A 28 12.84 -3.39 -26.17
CA LEU A 28 12.62 -2.33 -25.18
C LEU A 28 11.50 -2.75 -24.22
N MET A 29 11.71 -2.53 -22.94
CA MET A 29 10.74 -2.86 -21.89
C MET A 29 9.35 -2.30 -22.17
N HIS A 30 9.26 -1.02 -22.58
CA HIS A 30 7.99 -0.39 -22.92
C HIS A 30 7.30 -1.03 -24.14
N SER A 31 8.06 -1.44 -25.15
CA SER A 31 7.49 -2.08 -26.34
C SER A 31 6.92 -3.47 -26.00
N LEU A 32 7.60 -4.21 -25.12
CA LEU A 32 7.11 -5.50 -24.65
C LEU A 32 5.86 -5.36 -23.80
N GLN A 33 5.86 -4.41 -22.85
CA GLN A 33 4.71 -4.12 -22.01
C GLN A 33 3.47 -3.74 -22.82
N LYS A 34 3.64 -2.87 -23.85
CA LYS A 34 2.53 -2.48 -24.71
C LYS A 34 1.97 -3.67 -25.49
N ARG A 35 2.81 -4.51 -26.09
CA ARG A 35 2.37 -5.69 -26.83
C ARG A 35 1.65 -6.72 -25.95
N LEU A 36 2.13 -6.93 -24.71
CA LEU A 36 1.47 -7.82 -23.75
C LEU A 36 0.13 -7.25 -23.26
N TYR A 37 -0.01 -5.93 -23.25
CA TYR A 37 -1.25 -5.28 -22.89
C TYR A 37 -2.29 -5.33 -24.02
N ASP A 38 -1.84 -5.23 -25.26
CA ASP A 38 -2.67 -5.26 -26.47
C ASP A 38 -3.06 -6.70 -26.90
N ASP A 39 -2.46 -7.74 -26.28
CA ASP A 39 -2.73 -9.13 -26.55
C ASP A 39 -3.92 -9.63 -25.71
N GLU A 40 -5.05 -9.96 -26.35
CA GLU A 40 -6.26 -10.48 -25.70
C GLU A 40 -6.02 -11.79 -24.90
N ASN A 41 -4.99 -12.56 -25.27
CA ASN A 41 -4.57 -13.77 -24.56
C ASN A 41 -3.39 -13.54 -23.62
N GLY A 42 -2.86 -12.32 -23.59
CA GLY A 42 -1.77 -11.92 -22.73
C GLY A 42 -2.15 -12.07 -21.26
N ARG A 43 -1.54 -13.01 -20.55
CA ARG A 43 -1.71 -13.20 -19.11
C ARG A 43 -0.47 -12.74 -18.39
N ARG A 44 -0.65 -11.87 -17.42
CA ARG A 44 0.39 -11.56 -16.46
C ARG A 44 0.43 -12.69 -15.42
N ILE A 45 1.43 -13.56 -15.51
CA ILE A 45 1.73 -14.49 -14.42
C ILE A 45 2.34 -13.65 -13.31
N THR A 46 1.55 -13.33 -12.32
CA THR A 46 2.07 -12.86 -11.03
C THR A 46 2.59 -14.11 -10.35
N ASP A 47 3.90 -14.15 -10.12
CA ASP A 47 4.52 -15.19 -9.32
C ASP A 47 3.79 -15.21 -7.97
N THR A 48 3.10 -16.30 -7.66
CA THR A 48 2.44 -16.51 -6.37
C THR A 48 3.47 -16.77 -5.26
N ASN A 49 4.71 -16.99 -5.63
CA ASN A 49 5.86 -17.03 -4.72
C ASN A 49 6.39 -15.61 -4.55
N ILE A 50 5.59 -14.74 -3.98
CA ILE A 50 6.10 -13.51 -3.38
C ILE A 50 6.87 -14.00 -2.15
N GLY A 51 8.19 -14.21 -2.32
CA GLY A 51 9.09 -14.39 -1.18
C GLY A 51 8.88 -13.26 -0.16
N PRO A 52 9.43 -13.34 1.03
CA PRO A 52 9.20 -12.35 2.07
C PRO A 52 9.39 -10.96 1.46
N LEU A 53 8.28 -10.21 1.38
CA LEU A 53 8.25 -8.84 0.82
C LEU A 53 9.13 -7.90 1.64
N PHE A 54 9.48 -8.35 2.85
CA PHE A 54 10.37 -7.69 3.77
C PHE A 54 11.18 -8.70 4.55
N ASP A 55 12.48 -8.54 4.58
CA ASP A 55 13.33 -9.11 5.61
C ASP A 55 13.34 -8.12 6.79
N ASP A 56 13.34 -8.61 8.02
CA ASP A 56 13.34 -7.76 9.23
C ASP A 56 14.62 -6.90 9.37
N GLN A 57 15.60 -7.15 8.50
CA GLN A 57 16.82 -6.36 8.38
C GLN A 57 16.98 -5.90 6.92
N PRO A 58 17.29 -4.62 6.66
CA PRO A 58 17.65 -4.16 5.33
C PRO A 58 18.83 -4.98 4.82
N LYS A 59 18.70 -5.58 3.63
CA LYS A 59 19.83 -6.23 2.95
C LYS A 59 20.73 -5.17 2.35
N GLU A 60 22.03 -5.50 2.28
CA GLU A 60 23.00 -4.64 1.60
C GLU A 60 22.53 -4.38 0.15
N GLY A 61 22.15 -3.12 -0.15
CA GLY A 61 21.58 -2.73 -1.44
C GLY A 61 20.06 -2.46 -1.47
N ASP A 62 19.33 -2.72 -0.39
CA ASP A 62 17.90 -2.38 -0.31
C ASP A 62 17.71 -0.86 -0.25
N ILE A 63 16.87 -0.35 -1.16
CA ILE A 63 16.55 1.07 -1.20
C ILE A 63 15.38 1.32 -0.23
N TYR A 64 15.59 2.23 0.70
CA TYR A 64 14.51 2.72 1.57
C TYR A 64 13.36 3.28 0.73
N SER A 65 12.15 2.78 0.95
CA SER A 65 10.96 3.09 0.15
C SER A 65 10.00 4.05 0.85
N GLY A 66 10.07 4.15 2.18
CA GLY A 66 9.20 5.00 2.98
C GLY A 66 8.72 4.34 4.28
N VAL A 67 7.65 4.88 4.83
CA VAL A 67 7.05 4.45 6.11
C VAL A 67 5.56 4.29 5.96
N ILE A 68 5.01 3.15 6.41
CA ILE A 68 3.60 3.06 6.78
C ILE A 68 3.46 3.74 8.16
N TYR A 69 2.45 4.58 8.30
CA TYR A 69 2.11 5.15 9.59
C TYR A 69 0.66 4.87 9.96
N VAL A 70 0.42 4.58 11.22
CA VAL A 70 -0.89 4.33 11.79
C VAL A 70 -1.20 5.41 12.81
N CYS A 71 -2.30 6.12 12.60
CA CYS A 71 -2.72 7.22 13.47
C CYS A 71 -4.12 7.00 14.01
N GLN A 72 -4.36 7.54 15.20
CA GLN A 72 -5.65 7.65 15.85
C GLN A 72 -6.07 9.12 15.90
N SER A 73 -7.32 9.45 15.56
CA SER A 73 -7.80 10.83 15.54
C SER A 73 -8.27 11.29 16.91
N ASN A 74 -8.00 12.55 17.24
CA ASN A 74 -8.59 13.25 18.38
C ASN A 74 -9.86 14.03 18.00
N SER A 75 -10.44 13.75 16.83
CA SER A 75 -11.68 14.39 16.37
C SER A 75 -12.84 14.12 17.34
N GLU A 76 -13.67 15.14 17.54
CA GLU A 76 -14.89 15.08 18.35
C GLU A 76 -16.13 14.59 17.55
N ILE A 77 -15.96 14.21 16.27
CA ILE A 77 -17.02 13.57 15.49
C ILE A 77 -17.53 12.34 16.26
N PRO A 78 -18.86 12.24 16.56
CA PRO A 78 -19.39 11.20 17.46
C PRO A 78 -18.92 9.78 17.08
N LYS A 79 -19.03 9.43 15.80
CA LYS A 79 -18.59 8.10 15.29
C LYS A 79 -17.11 7.80 15.56
N ILE A 80 -16.24 8.83 15.50
CA ILE A 80 -14.81 8.70 15.81
C ILE A 80 -14.60 8.61 17.31
N LYS A 81 -15.24 9.50 18.08
CA LYS A 81 -15.07 9.60 19.52
C LYS A 81 -15.48 8.31 20.23
N GLU A 82 -16.62 7.73 19.87
CA GLU A 82 -17.16 6.51 20.44
C GLU A 82 -16.32 5.27 20.16
N ASN A 83 -15.65 5.24 19.02
CA ASN A 83 -14.86 4.09 18.54
C ASN A 83 -13.36 4.40 18.40
N ARG A 84 -12.87 5.41 19.10
CA ARG A 84 -11.52 5.96 18.92
C ARG A 84 -10.42 4.90 18.97
N ASN A 85 -10.53 3.92 19.85
CA ASN A 85 -9.54 2.85 20.02
C ASN A 85 -9.49 1.84 18.87
N ASN A 86 -10.56 1.76 18.09
CA ASN A 86 -10.70 0.81 16.98
C ASN A 86 -10.71 1.51 15.61
N ILE A 87 -10.61 2.84 15.56
CA ILE A 87 -10.57 3.58 14.30
C ILE A 87 -9.16 4.11 14.10
N HIS A 88 -8.55 3.68 13.02
CA HIS A 88 -7.20 4.06 12.65
C HIS A 88 -7.13 4.59 11.21
N LYS A 89 -6.31 5.62 11.00
CA LYS A 89 -5.84 6.01 9.68
C LYS A 89 -4.58 5.22 9.37
N ILE A 90 -4.56 4.62 8.19
CA ILE A 90 -3.38 3.93 7.66
C ILE A 90 -2.93 4.68 6.41
N GLY A 91 -1.72 5.21 6.43
CA GLY A 91 -1.17 5.91 5.28
C GLY A 91 0.29 5.57 5.06
N VAL A 92 0.80 5.95 3.89
CA VAL A 92 2.20 5.74 3.51
C VAL A 92 2.85 7.06 3.15
N THR A 93 4.11 7.23 3.53
CA THR A 93 4.89 8.43 3.19
C THR A 93 6.33 8.07 2.84
N LYS A 94 6.93 8.81 1.92
CA LYS A 94 8.38 8.72 1.64
C LYS A 94 9.23 9.41 2.69
N GLY A 95 8.65 10.36 3.40
CA GLY A 95 9.29 11.08 4.50
C GLY A 95 9.04 10.41 5.85
N THR A 96 9.16 11.18 6.92
CA THR A 96 8.86 10.70 8.27
C THR A 96 7.37 10.80 8.57
N ALA A 97 6.82 9.84 9.31
CA ALA A 97 5.44 9.89 9.80
C ALA A 97 5.17 11.18 10.59
N LYS A 98 6.13 11.61 11.41
CA LYS A 98 6.02 12.82 12.22
C LYS A 98 5.83 14.08 11.36
N ALA A 99 6.59 14.22 10.27
CA ALA A 99 6.43 15.34 9.34
C ALA A 99 5.07 15.29 8.64
N ARG A 100 4.59 14.10 8.26
CA ARG A 100 3.30 13.92 7.58
C ARG A 100 2.10 14.31 8.44
N ILE A 101 2.15 14.06 9.75
CA ILE A 101 1.05 14.35 10.67
C ILE A 101 1.11 15.78 11.28
N SER A 102 2.20 16.51 11.09
CA SER A 102 2.40 17.83 11.73
C SER A 102 1.34 18.87 11.35
N GLY A 103 0.72 18.76 10.18
CA GLY A 103 -0.35 19.62 9.70
C GLY A 103 -1.75 19.02 9.78
N ALA A 104 -1.97 18.00 10.60
CA ALA A 104 -3.22 17.23 10.64
C ALA A 104 -4.48 18.08 10.90
N LYS A 105 -4.38 19.11 11.71
CA LYS A 105 -5.50 20.03 12.01
C LYS A 105 -6.03 20.77 10.79
N ASP A 106 -5.18 21.01 9.81
CA ASP A 106 -5.51 21.79 8.61
C ASP A 106 -5.78 20.91 7.39
N ASP A 107 -5.66 19.59 7.54
CA ASP A 107 -5.78 18.62 6.46
C ASP A 107 -7.09 17.81 6.60
N PRO A 108 -8.00 17.87 5.61
CA PRO A 108 -9.26 17.11 5.63
C PRO A 108 -9.02 15.59 5.65
N THR A 109 -7.90 15.11 5.14
CA THR A 109 -7.55 13.67 5.21
C THR A 109 -7.32 13.20 6.65
N PHE A 110 -7.06 14.13 7.59
CA PHE A 110 -6.95 13.88 9.03
C PHE A 110 -8.18 14.35 9.82
N LEU A 111 -9.32 14.58 9.13
CA LEU A 111 -10.57 15.00 9.76
C LEU A 111 -10.48 16.38 10.44
N PHE A 112 -9.54 17.24 10.00
CA PHE A 112 -9.23 18.53 10.62
C PHE A 112 -8.99 18.43 12.13
N ALA A 113 -8.36 17.37 12.59
CA ALA A 113 -8.10 17.12 14.00
C ALA A 113 -6.65 16.68 14.23
N ASP A 114 -6.16 16.94 15.44
CA ASP A 114 -4.90 16.33 15.88
C ASP A 114 -4.99 14.82 15.82
N VAL A 115 -3.86 14.20 15.56
CA VAL A 115 -3.73 12.75 15.56
C VAL A 115 -2.61 12.29 16.48
N SER A 116 -2.78 11.12 17.05
CA SER A 116 -1.75 10.42 17.82
C SER A 116 -1.15 9.33 16.94
N LEU A 117 0.17 9.38 16.72
CA LEU A 117 0.89 8.32 16.03
C LEU A 117 0.91 7.07 16.92
N LYS A 118 0.44 5.93 16.41
CA LYS A 118 0.36 4.66 17.14
C LYS A 118 1.43 3.67 16.74
N ALA A 119 1.70 3.55 15.44
CA ALA A 119 2.75 2.69 14.92
C ALA A 119 3.38 3.26 13.65
N THR A 120 4.60 2.83 13.38
CA THR A 120 5.30 3.07 12.12
C THR A 120 6.02 1.80 11.69
N PHE A 121 6.00 1.52 10.37
CA PHE A 121 6.70 0.37 9.79
C PHE A 121 7.54 0.86 8.63
N GLU A 122 8.84 0.69 8.72
CA GLU A 122 9.77 1.05 7.65
C GLU A 122 9.65 0.07 6.48
N LEU A 123 9.81 0.60 5.28
CA LEU A 123 9.66 -0.11 4.02
C LEU A 123 10.97 -0.07 3.23
N TYR A 124 11.41 -1.23 2.78
CA TYR A 124 12.59 -1.40 1.95
C TYR A 124 12.25 -2.25 0.73
N GLY A 125 12.82 -1.89 -0.43
CA GLY A 125 12.72 -2.70 -1.66
C GLY A 125 11.32 -2.84 -2.26
N ILE A 126 10.30 -2.16 -1.73
CA ILE A 126 8.92 -2.24 -2.21
C ILE A 126 8.41 -0.89 -2.75
N GLU A 127 7.54 -0.95 -3.73
CA GLU A 127 6.85 0.23 -4.23
C GLU A 127 5.73 0.64 -3.26
N HIS A 128 5.90 1.79 -2.60
CA HIS A 128 5.01 2.27 -1.54
C HIS A 128 3.54 2.39 -1.98
N LEU A 129 3.26 2.78 -3.24
CA LEU A 129 1.88 2.87 -3.76
C LEU A 129 1.19 1.52 -3.86
N LYS A 130 1.94 0.46 -4.21
CA LYS A 130 1.37 -0.91 -4.25
C LYS A 130 1.03 -1.41 -2.87
N LEU A 131 1.90 -1.11 -1.90
CA LEU A 131 1.66 -1.51 -0.52
C LEU A 131 0.49 -0.76 0.11
N GLU A 132 0.40 0.56 -0.10
CA GLU A 132 -0.73 1.36 0.34
C GLU A 132 -2.04 0.79 -0.21
N LYS A 133 -2.09 0.53 -1.52
CA LYS A 133 -3.25 -0.10 -2.14
C LYS A 133 -3.56 -1.47 -1.54
N MET A 134 -2.56 -2.32 -1.34
CA MET A 134 -2.74 -3.65 -0.76
C MET A 134 -3.36 -3.59 0.64
N ILE A 135 -2.86 -2.71 1.51
CA ILE A 135 -3.40 -2.53 2.86
C ILE A 135 -4.85 -2.01 2.80
N HIS A 136 -5.12 -1.06 1.92
CA HIS A 136 -6.47 -0.52 1.75
C HIS A 136 -7.44 -1.56 1.19
N ASP A 137 -6.99 -2.41 0.28
CA ASP A 137 -7.81 -3.49 -0.30
C ASP A 137 -8.16 -4.55 0.77
N ILE A 138 -7.20 -4.91 1.64
CA ILE A 138 -7.43 -5.86 2.74
C ILE A 138 -8.50 -5.34 3.69
N PHE A 139 -8.43 -4.06 4.08
CA PHE A 139 -9.36 -3.45 5.02
C PHE A 139 -10.54 -2.73 4.35
N ALA A 140 -10.79 -2.96 3.06
CA ALA A 140 -11.84 -2.27 2.30
C ALA A 140 -13.23 -2.42 2.95
N SER A 141 -13.54 -3.59 3.51
CA SER A 141 -14.82 -3.85 4.22
C SER A 141 -14.94 -3.11 5.56
N ALA A 142 -13.81 -2.71 6.15
CA ALA A 142 -13.75 -1.92 7.38
C ALA A 142 -13.64 -0.42 7.15
N LYS A 143 -13.64 0.02 5.90
CA LYS A 143 -13.47 1.41 5.54
C LYS A 143 -14.58 2.27 6.14
N LEU A 144 -14.19 3.36 6.77
CA LEU A 144 -15.11 4.23 7.46
C LEU A 144 -15.83 5.15 6.47
N ASP A 145 -17.14 5.03 6.35
CA ASP A 145 -17.96 5.98 5.58
C ASP A 145 -18.28 7.17 6.46
N ILE A 146 -17.49 8.23 6.31
CA ILE A 146 -17.68 9.53 6.95
C ILE A 146 -17.61 10.60 5.89
N GLU A 147 -18.49 11.59 6.01
CA GLU A 147 -18.44 12.81 5.22
C GLU A 147 -18.22 14.00 6.17
N ILE A 148 -17.26 14.84 5.84
CA ILE A 148 -16.96 16.09 6.53
C ILE A 148 -17.06 17.23 5.54
N GLN A 149 -17.13 18.46 6.03
CA GLN A 149 -17.01 19.63 5.18
C GLN A 149 -15.56 20.10 5.13
N ASP A 150 -15.06 20.39 3.94
CA ASP A 150 -13.77 21.04 3.78
C ASP A 150 -13.83 22.51 4.22
N ARG A 151 -12.68 23.22 4.19
CA ARG A 151 -12.58 24.64 4.57
C ARG A 151 -13.47 25.57 3.74
N PHE A 152 -14.00 25.11 2.62
CA PHE A 152 -14.88 25.85 1.72
C PHE A 152 -16.35 25.40 1.84
N GLY A 153 -16.67 24.54 2.81
CA GLY A 153 -17.99 23.97 3.01
C GLY A 153 -18.37 22.89 2.00
N LYS A 154 -17.43 22.38 1.21
CA LYS A 154 -17.68 21.29 0.27
C LYS A 154 -17.60 19.94 0.97
N PRO A 155 -18.49 18.99 0.61
CA PRO A 155 -18.42 17.66 1.18
C PRO A 155 -17.11 16.96 0.77
N TYR A 156 -16.44 16.35 1.73
CA TYR A 156 -15.22 15.58 1.56
C TYR A 156 -15.32 14.23 2.29
N LYS A 157 -14.98 13.14 1.61
CA LYS A 157 -14.96 11.79 2.18
C LYS A 157 -13.52 11.30 2.34
N PRO A 158 -12.98 11.29 3.56
CA PRO A 158 -11.66 10.73 3.84
C PRO A 158 -11.60 9.25 3.49
N GLN A 159 -10.52 8.82 2.82
CA GLN A 159 -10.45 7.47 2.23
C GLN A 159 -9.62 6.46 3.03
N GLU A 160 -8.84 6.91 4.01
CA GLU A 160 -7.78 6.13 4.64
C GLU A 160 -8.07 5.81 6.11
N TRP A 161 -9.35 5.90 6.53
CA TRP A 161 -9.82 5.59 7.87
C TRP A 161 -10.55 4.26 7.90
N PHE A 162 -10.19 3.41 8.86
CA PHE A 162 -10.70 2.04 8.95
C PHE A 162 -11.11 1.71 10.39
N LEU A 163 -12.23 0.98 10.53
CA LEU A 163 -12.65 0.40 11.80
C LEU A 163 -11.93 -0.93 11.99
N VAL A 164 -10.71 -0.86 12.48
CA VAL A 164 -9.81 -2.01 12.66
C VAL A 164 -8.89 -1.75 13.85
N SER A 165 -8.61 -2.76 14.66
CA SER A 165 -7.71 -2.64 15.82
C SER A 165 -6.25 -2.48 15.37
N LEU A 166 -5.41 -1.88 16.23
CA LEU A 166 -3.98 -1.77 15.97
C LEU A 166 -3.33 -3.15 15.80
N GLU A 167 -3.69 -4.11 16.66
CA GLU A 167 -3.17 -5.49 16.60
C GLU A 167 -3.45 -6.16 15.26
N THR A 168 -4.65 -5.96 14.71
CA THR A 168 -5.00 -6.53 13.38
C THR A 168 -4.22 -5.85 12.25
N ILE A 169 -3.93 -4.55 12.38
CA ILE A 169 -3.07 -3.84 11.42
C ILE A 169 -1.64 -4.38 11.48
N GLU A 170 -1.10 -4.57 12.69
CA GLU A 170 0.23 -5.15 12.91
C GLU A 170 0.33 -6.56 12.34
N ASP A 171 -0.68 -7.41 12.57
CA ASP A 171 -0.78 -8.75 12.00
C ASP A 171 -0.81 -8.71 10.46
N ALA A 172 -1.57 -7.77 9.86
CA ALA A 172 -1.59 -7.58 8.42
C ALA A 172 -0.21 -7.20 7.88
N VAL A 173 0.47 -6.23 8.51
CA VAL A 173 1.81 -5.81 8.11
C VAL A 173 2.80 -6.96 8.23
N GLN A 174 2.73 -7.75 9.29
CA GLN A 174 3.59 -8.93 9.45
C GLN A 174 3.35 -9.97 8.35
N LYS A 175 2.07 -10.25 8.02
CA LYS A 175 1.73 -11.16 6.92
C LYS A 175 2.14 -10.64 5.54
N ILE A 176 2.13 -9.32 5.36
CA ILE A 176 2.68 -8.68 4.15
C ILE A 176 4.19 -8.91 4.09
N LYS A 177 4.93 -8.70 5.18
CA LYS A 177 6.36 -8.97 5.26
C LYS A 177 6.70 -10.42 4.92
N GLU A 178 5.94 -11.35 5.41
CA GLU A 178 6.10 -12.78 5.15
C GLU A 178 5.64 -13.22 3.75
N GLY A 179 4.97 -12.34 3.00
CA GLY A 179 4.37 -12.68 1.69
C GLY A 179 3.13 -13.55 1.81
N SER A 180 2.63 -13.82 3.03
CA SER A 180 1.52 -14.73 3.28
C SER A 180 0.14 -14.06 3.21
N ILE A 181 0.08 -12.73 3.13
CA ILE A 181 -1.16 -11.94 3.21
C ILE A 181 -2.21 -12.30 2.15
N ILE A 182 -1.78 -12.77 0.99
CA ILE A 182 -2.67 -13.20 -0.11
C ILE A 182 -3.59 -14.34 0.28
N ASN A 183 -3.21 -15.11 1.31
CA ASN A 183 -3.98 -16.22 1.85
C ASN A 183 -4.99 -15.78 2.93
N TYR A 184 -5.11 -14.49 3.20
CA TYR A 184 -5.94 -13.95 4.26
C TYR A 184 -6.90 -12.88 3.74
N LYS A 185 -8.02 -12.75 4.43
CA LYS A 185 -8.98 -11.67 4.27
C LYS A 185 -9.37 -11.13 5.64
N PHE A 186 -9.73 -9.86 5.70
CA PHE A 186 -10.28 -9.27 6.91
C PHE A 186 -11.76 -9.70 7.06
N ASP A 187 -12.08 -10.25 8.22
CA ASP A 187 -13.47 -10.55 8.60
C ASP A 187 -14.01 -9.44 9.51
N ILE A 188 -14.96 -8.67 9.00
CA ILE A 188 -15.55 -7.53 9.72
C ILE A 188 -16.32 -7.94 10.98
N LYS A 189 -16.78 -9.19 11.05
CA LYS A 189 -17.55 -9.67 12.21
C LYS A 189 -16.65 -9.96 13.40
N SER A 190 -15.54 -10.63 13.17
CA SER A 190 -14.55 -10.96 14.21
C SER A 190 -13.51 -9.86 14.40
N GLY A 191 -13.32 -8.95 13.42
CA GLY A 191 -12.33 -7.88 13.47
C GLY A 191 -10.89 -8.34 13.28
N ILE A 192 -10.67 -9.56 12.77
CA ILE A 192 -9.35 -10.18 12.58
C ILE A 192 -9.15 -10.67 11.14
N LEU A 193 -7.91 -11.02 10.82
CA LEU A 193 -7.56 -11.68 9.56
C LEU A 193 -7.85 -13.18 9.66
N ILE A 194 -8.62 -13.70 8.72
CA ILE A 194 -8.92 -15.14 8.60
C ILE A 194 -8.34 -15.68 7.29
N LYS A 195 -7.92 -16.94 7.30
CA LYS A 195 -7.47 -17.60 6.07
C LYS A 195 -8.61 -17.67 5.06
N ASN A 196 -8.27 -17.45 3.79
CA ASN A 196 -9.17 -17.78 2.69
C ASN A 196 -9.39 -19.29 2.73
N ASN A 197 -10.64 -19.74 2.86
CA ASN A 197 -10.92 -21.16 2.69
C ASN A 197 -10.58 -21.53 1.24
N GLU A 198 -9.74 -22.53 1.06
CA GLU A 198 -9.56 -23.17 -0.25
C GLU A 198 -10.94 -23.70 -0.66
N SER A 199 -11.49 -23.13 -1.75
CA SER A 199 -12.73 -23.60 -2.35
C SER A 199 -12.39 -24.69 -3.37
#